data_28c97d654a25782057857adbd3c4b884
#
_entry.id   28c97d654a25782057857adbd3c4b884
#
_cell.length_a   1.000
_cell.length_b   1.000
_cell.length_c   1.000
_cell.angle_alpha   90.00
_cell.angle_beta   90.00
_cell.angle_gamma   90.00
#
_symmetry.space_group_name_H-M   'P 1'
#
loop_
_entity.id
_entity.type
_entity.pdbx_description
1 polymer ?
#
loop_
_entity_poly.entity_id
_entity_poly.type
_entity_poly.pdbx_seq_one_letter_code
_entity_poly.pdbx_strand_id
1 'polypeptide(L)'
;MKGMSVLSSIIGENWEDAIRKGGQLLVDDGRVSEAYVQGMIDSVKEVGPYIVIVPHLAMPHADPALGAVRSGLSILTLATPVWFGNGANDPVKYVFCLSAADKADHLLVMRSFVAILEDEHFFEV
;
A
#
# COMPACT_ATOMS: atom_id res chain seq x y z
N MET A 1 -2.52 -15.52 -2.51
CA MET A 1 -3.84 -14.89 -2.30
C MET A 1 -4.34 -14.30 -3.61
N LYS A 2 -5.59 -14.46 -3.91
CA LYS A 2 -6.20 -13.76 -5.05
C LYS A 2 -6.21 -12.25 -4.78
N GLY A 3 -5.85 -11.46 -5.77
CA GLY A 3 -5.84 -10.02 -5.63
C GLY A 3 -4.58 -9.44 -5.02
N MET A 4 -3.51 -10.22 -4.94
CA MET A 4 -2.22 -9.75 -4.49
C MET A 4 -1.27 -9.62 -5.68
N SER A 5 -0.66 -8.44 -5.82
CA SER A 5 0.37 -8.18 -6.83
C SER A 5 1.65 -7.77 -6.12
N VAL A 6 2.78 -8.29 -6.57
CA VAL A 6 4.08 -8.04 -5.93
C VAL A 6 5.09 -7.52 -6.94
N LEU A 7 5.76 -6.42 -6.61
CA LEU A 7 6.94 -5.93 -7.33
C LEU A 7 8.07 -5.65 -6.34
N SER A 8 9.27 -6.05 -6.70
CA SER A 8 10.45 -5.90 -5.87
C SER A 8 11.49 -5.00 -6.52
N SER A 9 12.29 -4.34 -5.68
CA SER A 9 13.42 -3.50 -6.10
C SER A 9 13.04 -2.36 -7.04
N ILE A 10 11.90 -1.73 -6.78
CA ILE A 10 11.39 -0.61 -7.57
C ILE A 10 11.97 0.70 -7.00
N ILE A 11 12.35 1.60 -7.89
CA ILE A 11 12.83 2.93 -7.50
C ILE A 11 11.62 3.86 -7.35
N GLY A 12 11.42 4.39 -6.13
CA GLY A 12 10.47 5.44 -5.86
C GLY A 12 11.24 6.74 -5.59
N GLU A 13 10.93 7.81 -6.32
CA GLU A 13 11.64 9.08 -6.18
C GLU A 13 11.28 9.79 -4.87
N ASN A 14 10.03 9.65 -4.44
CA ASN A 14 9.51 10.22 -3.20
C ASN A 14 8.30 9.39 -2.75
N TRP A 15 7.68 9.79 -1.63
CA TRP A 15 6.55 9.05 -1.10
C TRP A 15 5.32 9.04 -2.03
N GLU A 16 5.07 10.14 -2.75
CA GLU A 16 3.96 10.19 -3.71
C GLU A 16 4.19 9.20 -4.86
N ASP A 17 5.39 9.18 -5.40
CA ASP A 17 5.77 8.27 -6.48
C ASP A 17 5.68 6.81 -6.03
N ALA A 18 6.10 6.52 -4.80
CA ALA A 18 6.00 5.18 -4.23
C ALA A 18 4.54 4.71 -4.13
N ILE A 19 3.63 5.58 -3.67
CA ILE A 19 2.20 5.27 -3.62
C ILE A 19 1.64 5.08 -5.03
N ARG A 20 2.01 5.94 -5.99
CA ARG A 20 1.54 5.81 -7.38
C ARG A 20 1.96 4.48 -7.98
N LYS A 21 3.19 4.08 -7.78
CA LYS A 21 3.70 2.80 -8.33
C LYS A 21 3.02 1.60 -7.71
N GLY A 22 2.83 1.60 -6.40
CA GLY A 22 2.07 0.54 -5.72
C GLY A 22 0.60 0.54 -6.12
N GLY A 23 -0.02 1.71 -6.20
CA GLY A 23 -1.41 1.85 -6.64
C GLY A 23 -1.62 1.46 -8.09
N GLN A 24 -0.65 1.70 -8.97
CA GLN A 24 -0.74 1.33 -10.37
C GLN A 24 -0.91 -0.18 -10.56
N LEU A 25 -0.32 -1.00 -9.70
CA LEU A 25 -0.54 -2.44 -9.74
C LEU A 25 -2.02 -2.79 -9.55
N LEU A 26 -2.70 -2.09 -8.65
CA LEU A 26 -4.13 -2.29 -8.41
C LEU A 26 -4.98 -1.78 -9.56
N VAL A 27 -4.58 -0.66 -10.18
CA VAL A 27 -5.25 -0.11 -11.37
C VAL A 27 -5.13 -1.08 -12.53
N ASP A 28 -3.92 -1.56 -12.81
CA ASP A 28 -3.65 -2.48 -13.92
C ASP A 28 -4.41 -3.80 -13.77
N ASP A 29 -4.66 -4.24 -12.53
CA ASP A 29 -5.41 -5.45 -12.23
C ASP A 29 -6.94 -5.18 -12.16
N GLY A 30 -7.38 -3.97 -12.48
CA GLY A 30 -8.80 -3.61 -12.50
C GLY A 30 -9.47 -3.55 -11.14
N ARG A 31 -8.72 -3.36 -10.07
CA ARG A 31 -9.25 -3.37 -8.70
C ARG A 31 -9.62 -2.00 -8.17
N VAL A 32 -8.92 -0.98 -8.62
CA VAL A 32 -9.20 0.41 -8.24
C VAL A 32 -9.12 1.32 -9.45
N SER A 33 -9.73 2.50 -9.34
CA SER A 33 -9.60 3.57 -10.31
C SER A 33 -8.36 4.41 -10.02
N GLU A 34 -7.94 5.22 -10.98
CA GLU A 34 -6.88 6.21 -10.76
C GLU A 34 -7.25 7.23 -9.70
N ALA A 35 -8.55 7.56 -9.60
CA ALA A 35 -9.05 8.46 -8.55
C ALA A 35 -8.80 7.89 -7.14
N TYR A 36 -8.88 6.58 -6.98
CA TYR A 36 -8.57 5.93 -5.72
C TYR A 36 -7.10 6.12 -5.34
N VAL A 37 -6.20 5.97 -6.31
CA VAL A 37 -4.77 6.17 -6.07
C VAL A 37 -4.49 7.61 -5.66
N GLN A 38 -5.10 8.57 -6.35
CA GLN A 38 -4.99 9.98 -5.97
C GLN A 38 -5.55 10.22 -4.57
N GLY A 39 -6.64 9.55 -4.21
CA GLY A 39 -7.22 9.62 -2.87
C GLY A 39 -6.27 9.14 -1.78
N MET A 40 -5.49 8.09 -2.04
CA MET A 40 -4.46 7.63 -1.10
C MET A 40 -3.41 8.72 -0.85
N ILE A 41 -2.98 9.40 -1.91
CA ILE A 41 -2.00 10.48 -1.82
C ILE A 41 -2.58 11.67 -1.08
N ASP A 42 -3.80 12.08 -1.43
CA ASP A 42 -4.47 13.22 -0.81
C ASP A 42 -4.70 12.99 0.69
N SER A 43 -5.00 11.76 1.09
CA SER A 43 -5.16 11.40 2.49
C SER A 43 -3.88 11.66 3.30
N VAL A 44 -2.72 11.33 2.76
CA VAL A 44 -1.45 11.60 3.42
C VAL A 44 -1.19 13.11 3.52
N LYS A 45 -1.54 13.88 2.48
CA LYS A 45 -1.38 15.33 2.49
C LYS A 45 -2.29 16.02 3.52
N GLU A 46 -3.51 15.51 3.68
CA GLU A 46 -4.50 16.13 4.57
C GLU A 46 -4.32 15.73 6.03
N VAL A 47 -4.04 14.47 6.28
CA VAL A 47 -4.03 13.89 7.63
C VAL A 47 -2.62 13.66 8.16
N GLY A 48 -1.67 13.41 7.27
CA GLY A 48 -0.29 13.08 7.61
C GLY A 48 0.04 11.63 7.31
N PRO A 49 1.30 11.23 7.53
CA PRO A 49 1.80 9.90 7.16
C PRO A 49 1.44 8.81 8.19
N TYR A 50 0.22 8.80 8.70
CA TYR A 50 -0.27 7.80 9.64
C TYR A 50 -0.27 6.37 9.05
N ILE A 51 -0.23 6.27 7.71
CA ILE A 51 -0.19 4.99 7.01
C ILE A 51 1.12 4.22 7.20
N VAL A 52 2.16 4.86 7.72
CA VAL A 52 3.42 4.17 8.08
C VAL A 52 3.22 3.56 9.46
N ILE A 53 2.69 2.34 9.49
CA ILE A 53 2.11 1.73 10.68
C ILE A 53 3.12 1.00 11.58
N VAL A 54 4.21 0.53 10.99
CA VAL A 54 5.32 -0.12 11.71
C VAL A 54 6.62 0.33 11.04
N PRO A 55 7.78 0.11 11.67
CA PRO A 55 9.05 0.54 11.06
C PRO A 55 9.20 0.02 9.63
N HIS A 56 9.48 0.95 8.72
CA HIS A 56 9.80 0.71 7.32
C HIS A 56 8.64 0.23 6.43
N LEU A 57 7.40 0.23 6.93
CA LEU A 57 6.25 -0.29 6.17
C LEU A 57 5.09 0.70 6.16
N ALA A 58 4.65 1.08 4.96
CA ALA A 58 3.46 1.89 4.74
C ALA A 58 2.33 1.06 4.16
N MET A 59 1.10 1.38 4.57
CA MET A 59 -0.12 0.72 4.06
C MET A 59 -1.09 1.78 3.51
N PRO A 60 -0.82 2.31 2.30
CA PRO A 60 -1.72 3.28 1.69
C PRO A 60 -3.09 2.67 1.40
N HIS A 61 -4.14 3.43 1.71
CA HIS A 61 -5.52 3.07 1.42
C HIS A 61 -6.36 4.34 1.37
N ALA A 62 -7.58 4.24 0.86
CA ALA A 62 -8.49 5.37 0.76
C ALA A 62 -9.93 4.90 0.96
N ASP A 63 -10.87 5.85 0.96
CA ASP A 63 -12.30 5.55 1.03
C ASP A 63 -12.70 4.74 -0.22
N PRO A 64 -13.33 3.56 -0.06
CA PRO A 64 -13.76 2.76 -1.21
C PRO A 64 -14.64 3.51 -2.20
N ALA A 65 -15.40 4.49 -1.74
CA ALA A 65 -16.25 5.31 -2.61
C ALA A 65 -15.47 6.08 -3.67
N LEU A 66 -14.17 6.29 -3.48
CA LEU A 66 -13.32 6.97 -4.46
C LEU A 66 -12.96 6.10 -5.66
N GLY A 67 -13.28 4.82 -5.62
CA GLY A 67 -13.08 3.96 -6.78
C GLY A 67 -12.52 2.57 -6.50
N ALA A 68 -12.80 2.00 -5.32
CA ALA A 68 -12.48 0.59 -5.06
C ALA A 68 -13.56 -0.28 -5.73
N VAL A 69 -13.18 -0.96 -6.79
CA VAL A 69 -14.06 -1.84 -7.56
C VAL A 69 -14.01 -3.27 -7.02
N ARG A 70 -12.81 -3.75 -6.75
CA ARG A 70 -12.56 -5.07 -6.16
C ARG A 70 -11.50 -4.95 -5.09
N SER A 71 -11.58 -5.83 -4.12
CA SER A 71 -10.60 -5.87 -3.04
C SER A 71 -9.27 -6.45 -3.52
N GLY A 72 -8.18 -5.91 -3.00
CA GLY A 72 -6.85 -6.39 -3.35
C GLY A 72 -5.75 -5.78 -2.49
N LEU A 73 -4.57 -6.30 -2.71
CA LEU A 73 -3.37 -5.87 -2.01
C LEU A 73 -2.21 -5.87 -3.01
N SER A 74 -1.49 -4.76 -3.12
CA SER A 74 -0.24 -4.73 -3.86
C SER A 74 0.91 -4.59 -2.87
N ILE A 75 2.01 -5.27 -3.15
CA ILE A 75 3.21 -5.27 -2.33
C ILE A 75 4.35 -4.73 -3.18
N LEU A 76 4.88 -3.59 -2.78
CA LEU A 76 6.00 -2.95 -3.45
C LEU A 76 7.18 -2.92 -2.50
N THR A 77 8.31 -3.48 -2.95
CA THR A 77 9.58 -3.34 -2.23
C THR A 77 10.42 -2.29 -2.94
N LEU A 78 10.83 -1.26 -2.21
CA LEU A 78 11.63 -0.17 -2.76
C LEU A 78 13.12 -0.54 -2.74
N ALA A 79 13.80 -0.26 -3.83
CA ALA A 79 15.25 -0.49 -3.94
C ALA A 79 16.01 0.41 -2.96
N THR A 80 15.54 1.65 -2.80
CA THR A 80 16.07 2.62 -1.85
C THR A 80 14.93 3.07 -0.96
N PRO A 81 15.09 3.06 0.37
CA PRO A 81 14.05 3.52 1.28
C PRO A 81 13.65 4.96 1.03
N VAL A 82 12.38 5.29 1.24
CA VAL A 82 11.80 6.60 0.99
C VAL A 82 11.22 7.18 2.29
N TRP A 83 11.42 8.47 2.50
CA TRP A 83 10.89 9.17 3.67
C TRP A 83 9.47 9.65 3.41
N PHE A 84 8.54 9.24 4.28
CA PHE A 84 7.13 9.64 4.22
C PHE A 84 6.80 10.79 5.17
N GLY A 85 7.72 11.13 6.07
CA GLY A 85 7.51 12.16 7.08
C GLY A 85 7.06 11.63 8.43
N ASN A 86 7.08 10.31 8.63
CA ASN A 86 6.78 9.69 9.92
C ASN A 86 8.09 9.41 10.67
N GLY A 87 8.45 10.28 11.61
CA GLY A 87 9.74 10.22 12.28
C GLY A 87 10.00 8.94 13.08
N ALA A 88 8.95 8.26 13.53
CA ALA A 88 9.09 7.04 14.30
C ALA A 88 9.36 5.80 13.44
N ASN A 89 8.79 5.75 12.22
CA ASN A 89 8.78 4.56 11.39
C ASN A 89 9.51 4.70 10.05
N ASP A 90 9.91 5.91 9.66
CA ASP A 90 10.69 6.15 8.45
C ASP A 90 12.11 5.58 8.56
N PRO A 91 12.80 5.33 7.45
CA PRO A 91 12.30 5.40 6.08
C PRO A 91 11.47 4.15 5.70
N VAL A 92 10.63 4.30 4.67
CA VAL A 92 9.78 3.23 4.18
C VAL A 92 10.49 2.41 3.11
N LYS A 93 10.47 1.11 3.25
CA LYS A 93 11.00 0.15 2.28
C LYS A 93 9.90 -0.68 1.62
N TYR A 94 8.82 -0.93 2.35
CA TYR A 94 7.70 -1.76 1.88
C TYR A 94 6.43 -0.93 1.79
N VAL A 95 5.76 -0.98 0.64
CA VAL A 95 4.52 -0.26 0.40
C VAL A 95 3.42 -1.27 0.06
N PHE A 96 2.46 -1.41 0.96
CA PHE A 96 1.34 -2.34 0.83
C PHE A 96 0.09 -1.53 0.54
N CYS A 97 -0.25 -1.34 -0.74
CA CYS A 97 -1.46 -0.63 -1.13
C CYS A 97 -2.66 -1.55 -1.01
N LEU A 98 -3.69 -1.07 -0.31
CA LEU A 98 -4.85 -1.85 0.06
C LEU A 98 -6.10 -1.30 -0.60
N SER A 99 -6.94 -2.17 -1.17
CA SER A 99 -8.30 -1.84 -1.55
C SER A 99 -9.27 -2.86 -0.95
N ALA A 100 -10.44 -2.38 -0.53
CA ALA A 100 -11.50 -3.24 -0.03
C ALA A 100 -12.84 -2.71 -0.53
N ALA A 101 -13.57 -3.55 -1.27
CA ALA A 101 -14.84 -3.14 -1.87
C ALA A 101 -15.97 -3.09 -0.83
N ASP A 102 -15.90 -3.92 0.21
CA ASP A 102 -16.87 -3.93 1.31
C ASP A 102 -16.22 -4.39 2.63
N LYS A 103 -17.02 -4.47 3.69
CA LYS A 103 -16.51 -4.83 5.03
C LYS A 103 -16.00 -6.26 5.11
N ALA A 104 -16.66 -7.20 4.45
CA ALA A 104 -16.24 -8.61 4.47
C ALA A 104 -14.91 -8.77 3.77
N ASP A 105 -14.75 -8.15 2.60
CA ASP A 105 -13.50 -8.15 1.86
C ASP A 105 -12.38 -7.44 2.62
N HIS A 106 -12.71 -6.36 3.33
CA HIS A 106 -11.73 -5.65 4.15
C HIS A 106 -11.11 -6.60 5.18
N LEU A 107 -11.93 -7.41 5.86
CA LEU A 107 -11.42 -8.39 6.82
C LEU A 107 -10.51 -9.43 6.17
N LEU A 108 -10.86 -9.93 4.98
CA LEU A 108 -10.05 -10.91 4.27
C LEU A 108 -8.70 -10.33 3.88
N VAL A 109 -8.68 -9.11 3.37
CA VAL A 109 -7.44 -8.44 2.98
C VAL A 109 -6.57 -8.17 4.20
N MET A 110 -7.16 -7.72 5.31
CA MET A 110 -6.43 -7.46 6.54
C MET A 110 -5.83 -8.74 7.14
N ARG A 111 -6.55 -9.87 7.08
CA ARG A 111 -6.00 -11.16 7.51
C ARG A 111 -4.78 -11.56 6.67
N SER A 112 -4.85 -11.36 5.37
CA SER A 112 -3.72 -11.65 4.47
C SER A 112 -2.53 -10.76 4.79
N PHE A 113 -2.78 -9.49 5.05
CA PHE A 113 -1.75 -8.53 5.43
C PHE A 113 -1.06 -8.93 6.74
N VAL A 114 -1.83 -9.28 7.77
CA VAL A 114 -1.29 -9.72 9.06
C VAL A 114 -0.47 -11.00 8.90
N ALA A 115 -0.95 -11.96 8.10
CA ALA A 115 -0.21 -13.20 7.83
C ALA A 115 1.15 -12.92 7.19
N ILE A 116 1.23 -11.95 6.28
CA ILE A 116 2.49 -11.54 5.66
C ILE A 116 3.42 -10.91 6.70
N LEU A 117 2.90 -10.06 7.59
CA LEU A 117 3.69 -9.44 8.64
C LEU A 117 4.26 -10.46 9.62
N GLU A 118 3.56 -11.55 9.86
CA GLU A 118 3.99 -12.62 10.75
C GLU A 118 4.97 -13.60 10.10
N ASP A 119 5.11 -13.54 8.77
CA ASP A 119 6.03 -14.43 8.05
C ASP A 119 7.46 -13.90 8.16
N GLU A 120 8.28 -14.59 8.95
CA GLU A 120 9.67 -14.22 9.19
C GLU A 120 10.50 -14.18 7.90
N HIS A 121 10.15 -15.00 6.92
CA HIS A 121 10.91 -15.10 5.67
C HIS A 121 10.57 -14.00 4.66
N PHE A 122 9.41 -13.38 4.76
CA PHE A 122 8.99 -12.36 3.81
C PHE A 122 9.98 -11.18 3.77
N PHE A 123 10.41 -10.70 4.93
CA PHE A 123 11.27 -9.52 5.04
C PHE A 123 12.76 -9.83 4.88
N GLU A 124 13.12 -11.09 4.75
CA GLU A 124 14.50 -11.51 4.50
C GLU A 124 14.89 -11.46 3.02
N VAL A 125 13.92 -11.33 2.14
CA VAL A 125 14.12 -11.40 0.69
C VAL A 125 14.48 -10.05 0.11
#